data_3bfa5b33513be20e799d23a5e761490c
#
_entry.id   3bfa5b33513be20e799d23a5e761490c
#
_cell.length_a   1.000
_cell.length_b   1.000
_cell.length_c   1.000
_cell.angle_alpha   90.00
_cell.angle_beta   90.00
_cell.angle_gamma   90.00
#
_symmetry.space_group_name_H-M   'P 1'
#
loop_
_entity.id
_entity.type
_entity.pdbx_description
1 polymer ?
#
loop_
_entity_poly.entity_id
_entity_poly.type
_entity_poly.pdbx_seq_one_letter_code
_entity_poly.pdbx_strand_id
1 'polypeptide(L)'
;NDIILNPLGWYADNGIRLHVGKTVTKIDRVARKVVAGDGTEEEYDRLLLATGSTPFMLPVPGNDLPGVISYRDIKDTDEMIATAATHKHAVVIGGGLLGLEAANGLKLRGMDVTVVHLMPWLMERQLDKVAADMLKASLEARGLKFLLEKQTEALLGGESGRVAAI
;
A
#
# COMPACT_ATOMS: atom_id res chain seq x y z
N ASN A 1 6.73 16.92 4.31
CA ASN A 1 5.73 17.06 3.21
C ASN A 1 6.40 17.10 1.82
N ASP A 2 7.47 16.35 1.65
CA ASP A 2 8.28 16.34 0.41
C ASP A 2 7.58 15.61 -0.76
N ILE A 3 6.37 15.08 -0.53
CA ILE A 3 5.55 14.38 -1.53
C ILE A 3 4.61 15.34 -2.28
N ILE A 4 4.38 16.54 -1.73
CA ILE A 4 3.53 17.55 -2.37
C ILE A 4 4.35 18.26 -3.46
N LEU A 5 4.08 17.92 -4.71
CA LEU A 5 4.82 18.46 -5.85
C LEU A 5 4.56 19.95 -6.05
N ASN A 6 3.31 20.40 -5.87
CA ASN A 6 2.91 21.76 -6.09
C ASN A 6 2.10 22.30 -4.89
N PRO A 7 2.39 23.49 -4.37
CA PRO A 7 1.55 24.14 -3.36
C PRO A 7 0.17 24.47 -3.93
N LEU A 8 -0.85 24.61 -3.08
CA LEU A 8 -2.23 24.86 -3.53
C LEU A 8 -2.36 26.09 -4.43
N GLY A 9 -1.61 27.17 -4.15
CA GLY A 9 -1.62 28.39 -4.96
C GLY A 9 -1.15 28.19 -6.39
N TRP A 10 -0.25 27.23 -6.61
CA TRP A 10 0.28 26.93 -7.95
C TRP A 10 -0.83 26.59 -8.95
N TYR A 11 -1.87 25.90 -8.51
CA TYR A 11 -2.99 25.54 -9.40
C TYR A 11 -3.73 26.77 -9.90
N ALA A 12 -4.04 27.70 -9.00
CA ALA A 12 -4.69 28.96 -9.38
C ALA A 12 -3.80 29.82 -10.30
N ASP A 13 -2.51 29.92 -10.00
CA ASP A 13 -1.52 30.67 -10.78
C ASP A 13 -1.37 30.13 -12.22
N ASN A 14 -1.66 28.85 -12.42
CA ASN A 14 -1.63 28.18 -13.73
C ASN A 14 -3.02 28.00 -14.35
N GLY A 15 -4.06 28.67 -13.84
CA GLY A 15 -5.41 28.62 -14.38
C GLY A 15 -6.10 27.26 -14.20
N ILE A 16 -5.65 26.46 -13.26
CA ILE A 16 -6.20 25.13 -12.96
C ILE A 16 -7.19 25.26 -11.81
N ARG A 17 -8.43 24.83 -12.05
CA ARG A 17 -9.46 24.75 -11.01
C ARG A 17 -9.30 23.45 -10.24
N LEU A 18 -8.88 23.55 -8.99
CA LEU A 18 -8.66 22.39 -8.11
C LEU A 18 -9.81 22.25 -7.12
N HIS A 19 -10.47 21.10 -7.13
CA HIS A 19 -11.49 20.72 -6.16
C HIS A 19 -10.92 19.67 -5.20
N VAL A 20 -10.51 20.08 -4.01
CA VAL A 20 -10.00 19.17 -2.98
C VAL A 20 -11.15 18.63 -2.13
N GLY A 21 -11.02 17.37 -1.69
CA GLY A 21 -12.02 16.72 -0.82
C GLY A 21 -13.37 16.45 -1.52
N LYS A 22 -13.44 16.50 -2.84
CA LYS A 22 -14.64 16.25 -3.63
C LYS A 22 -14.59 14.84 -4.25
N THR A 23 -15.42 13.93 -3.76
CA THR A 23 -15.51 12.59 -4.32
C THR A 23 -16.46 12.59 -5.50
N VAL A 24 -15.96 12.29 -6.70
CA VAL A 24 -16.77 12.12 -7.90
C VAL A 24 -17.57 10.82 -7.77
N THR A 25 -18.89 10.92 -7.89
CA THR A 25 -19.83 9.81 -7.75
C THR A 25 -20.47 9.40 -9.07
N LYS A 26 -20.45 10.31 -10.08
CA LYS A 26 -21.04 10.05 -11.40
C LYS A 26 -20.22 10.69 -12.51
N ILE A 27 -20.09 9.99 -13.61
CA ILE A 27 -19.58 10.50 -14.88
C ILE A 27 -20.72 10.42 -15.90
N ASP A 28 -21.23 11.58 -16.33
CA ASP A 28 -22.22 11.67 -17.40
C ASP A 28 -21.49 11.82 -18.74
N ARG A 29 -21.40 10.72 -19.48
CA ARG A 29 -20.68 10.68 -20.74
C ARG A 29 -21.42 11.37 -21.89
N VAL A 30 -22.75 11.52 -21.78
CA VAL A 30 -23.57 12.19 -22.79
C VAL A 30 -23.49 13.70 -22.63
N ALA A 31 -23.70 14.18 -21.40
CA ALA A 31 -23.56 15.59 -21.06
C ALA A 31 -22.10 16.04 -20.91
N ARG A 32 -21.13 15.09 -20.93
CA ARG A 32 -19.70 15.34 -20.66
C ARG A 32 -19.46 16.11 -19.36
N LYS A 33 -20.06 15.58 -18.28
CA LYS A 33 -19.94 16.15 -16.93
C LYS A 33 -19.47 15.11 -15.94
N VAL A 34 -18.72 15.56 -14.93
CA VAL A 34 -18.48 14.83 -13.70
C VAL A 34 -19.28 15.46 -12.58
N VAL A 35 -19.83 14.64 -11.68
CA VAL A 35 -20.65 15.09 -10.56
C VAL A 35 -20.05 14.54 -9.27
N ALA A 36 -19.79 15.40 -8.31
CA ALA A 36 -19.35 15.01 -6.98
C ALA A 36 -20.56 14.73 -6.05
N GLY A 37 -20.32 14.01 -4.96
CA GLY A 37 -21.37 13.64 -4.01
C GLY A 37 -22.03 14.80 -3.29
N ASP A 38 -21.43 15.98 -3.28
CA ASP A 38 -21.99 17.21 -2.72
C ASP A 38 -22.74 18.07 -3.77
N GLY A 39 -22.93 17.56 -4.99
CA GLY A 39 -23.60 18.25 -6.07
C GLY A 39 -22.72 19.17 -6.92
N THR A 40 -21.42 19.26 -6.64
CA THR A 40 -20.47 20.00 -7.51
C THR A 40 -20.41 19.33 -8.88
N GLU A 41 -20.57 20.09 -9.95
CA GLU A 41 -20.47 19.61 -11.33
C GLU A 41 -19.36 20.32 -12.08
N GLU A 42 -18.63 19.59 -12.94
CA GLU A 42 -17.66 20.14 -13.89
C GLU A 42 -17.86 19.52 -15.27
N GLU A 43 -17.85 20.38 -16.28
CA GLU A 43 -17.90 19.96 -17.69
C GLU A 43 -16.50 19.64 -18.20
N TYR A 44 -16.39 18.75 -19.18
CA TYR A 44 -15.11 18.39 -19.76
C TYR A 44 -15.20 18.15 -21.28
N ASP A 45 -14.19 18.55 -21.99
CA ASP A 45 -13.95 18.12 -23.37
C ASP A 45 -13.19 16.79 -23.42
N ARG A 46 -12.27 16.60 -22.48
CA ARG A 46 -11.50 15.38 -22.29
C ARG A 46 -11.42 15.06 -20.80
N LEU A 47 -11.65 13.79 -20.45
CA LEU A 47 -11.59 13.31 -19.07
C LEU A 47 -10.41 12.36 -18.89
N LEU A 48 -9.55 12.66 -17.93
CA LEU A 48 -8.51 11.76 -17.46
C LEU A 48 -8.93 11.14 -16.13
N LEU A 49 -8.95 9.81 -16.06
CA LEU A 49 -9.20 9.07 -14.82
C LEU A 49 -7.86 8.72 -14.17
N ALA A 50 -7.52 9.41 -13.11
CA ALA A 50 -6.30 9.21 -12.32
C ALA A 50 -6.66 8.90 -10.86
N THR A 51 -7.61 8.00 -10.64
CA THR A 51 -8.24 7.70 -9.34
C THR A 51 -7.41 6.81 -8.44
N GLY A 52 -6.23 6.37 -8.87
CA GLY A 52 -5.39 5.45 -8.14
C GLY A 52 -5.94 4.03 -8.11
N SER A 53 -5.58 3.27 -7.10
CA SER A 53 -6.02 1.89 -6.90
C SER A 53 -6.24 1.59 -5.43
N THR A 54 -7.13 0.65 -5.14
CA THR A 54 -7.33 0.10 -3.80
C THR A 54 -6.38 -1.09 -3.60
N PRO A 55 -5.72 -1.23 -2.45
CA PRO A 55 -4.90 -2.40 -2.17
C PRO A 55 -5.75 -3.67 -2.13
N PHE A 56 -5.19 -4.75 -2.64
CA PHE A 56 -5.81 -6.06 -2.49
C PHE A 56 -5.55 -6.57 -1.07
N MET A 57 -6.62 -6.73 -0.31
CA MET A 57 -6.58 -7.39 0.99
C MET A 57 -6.85 -8.88 0.80
N LEU A 58 -5.98 -9.72 1.37
CA LEU A 58 -6.10 -11.17 1.26
C LEU A 58 -7.43 -11.63 1.90
N PRO A 59 -8.30 -12.36 1.16
CA PRO A 59 -9.62 -12.75 1.67
C PRO A 59 -9.51 -13.99 2.57
N VAL A 60 -8.83 -13.86 3.70
CA VAL A 60 -8.66 -14.93 4.70
C VAL A 60 -9.28 -14.50 6.03
N PRO A 61 -9.65 -15.45 6.90
CA PRO A 61 -10.11 -15.15 8.25
C PRO A 61 -9.11 -14.26 8.99
N GLY A 62 -9.62 -13.24 9.68
CA GLY A 62 -8.82 -12.31 10.48
C GLY A 62 -8.14 -11.18 9.70
N ASN A 63 -8.45 -10.99 8.42
CA ASN A 63 -7.87 -9.90 7.61
C ASN A 63 -8.33 -8.49 8.06
N ASP A 64 -9.32 -8.41 8.94
CA ASP A 64 -9.88 -7.20 9.54
C ASP A 64 -9.42 -6.98 11.00
N LEU A 65 -8.56 -7.83 11.53
CA LEU A 65 -8.03 -7.70 12.89
C LEU A 65 -7.22 -6.40 13.05
N PRO A 66 -7.29 -5.74 14.20
CA PRO A 66 -6.39 -4.65 14.54
C PRO A 66 -4.93 -5.04 14.32
N GLY A 67 -4.17 -4.18 13.63
CA GLY A 67 -2.76 -4.45 13.28
C GLY A 67 -2.55 -5.11 11.93
N VAL A 68 -3.61 -5.45 11.22
CA VAL A 68 -3.54 -5.77 9.79
C VAL A 68 -3.59 -4.45 9.02
N ILE A 69 -2.51 -4.13 8.33
CA ILE A 69 -2.31 -2.83 7.68
C ILE A 69 -2.04 -3.08 6.20
N SER A 70 -2.68 -2.32 5.33
CA SER A 70 -2.31 -2.25 3.92
C SER A 70 -1.07 -1.36 3.71
N TYR A 71 -0.48 -1.39 2.50
CA TYR A 71 0.59 -0.48 2.14
C TYR A 71 0.31 0.13 0.77
N ARG A 72 -0.31 1.30 0.77
CA ARG A 72 -0.69 1.97 -0.47
C ARG A 72 -0.57 3.48 -0.43
N ASP A 73 -0.94 4.11 0.68
CA ASP A 73 -1.00 5.55 0.80
C ASP A 73 -0.23 6.09 2.03
N ILE A 74 -0.29 7.41 2.22
CA ILE A 74 0.40 8.08 3.33
C ILE A 74 -0.16 7.63 4.68
N LYS A 75 -1.46 7.38 4.77
CA LYS A 75 -2.10 6.95 6.04
C LYS A 75 -1.61 5.58 6.45
N ASP A 76 -1.52 4.64 5.48
CA ASP A 76 -0.94 3.32 5.71
C ASP A 76 0.50 3.45 6.23
N THR A 77 1.29 4.33 5.61
CA THR A 77 2.68 4.59 6.01
C THR A 77 2.77 5.17 7.41
N ASP A 78 1.93 6.14 7.75
CA ASP A 78 1.88 6.75 9.08
C ASP A 78 1.50 5.71 10.15
N GLU A 79 0.54 4.84 9.87
CA GLU A 79 0.15 3.73 10.75
C GLU A 79 1.29 2.73 10.95
N MET A 80 2.00 2.37 9.88
CA MET A 80 3.19 1.51 9.95
C MET A 80 4.29 2.14 10.82
N ILE A 81 4.53 3.46 10.68
CA ILE A 81 5.50 4.22 11.48
C ILE A 81 5.11 4.19 12.96
N ALA A 82 3.84 4.48 13.26
CA ALA A 82 3.33 4.47 14.64
C ALA A 82 3.43 3.07 15.27
N THR A 83 3.09 2.03 14.48
CA THR A 83 3.20 0.63 14.92
C THR A 83 4.63 0.23 15.19
N ALA A 84 5.60 0.63 14.35
CA ALA A 84 7.00 0.33 14.54
C ALA A 84 7.60 0.95 15.82
N ALA A 85 7.02 2.04 16.31
CA ALA A 85 7.45 2.66 17.57
C ALA A 85 7.08 1.82 18.82
N THR A 86 6.06 0.96 18.73
CA THR A 86 5.49 0.22 19.87
C THR A 86 5.61 -1.29 19.77
N HIS A 87 5.85 -1.83 18.58
CA HIS A 87 5.92 -3.26 18.29
C HIS A 87 7.27 -3.63 17.68
N LYS A 88 7.71 -4.87 17.91
CA LYS A 88 9.04 -5.36 17.49
C LYS A 88 9.00 -6.29 16.28
N HIS A 89 7.88 -6.94 16.05
CA HIS A 89 7.75 -7.95 14.99
C HIS A 89 6.74 -7.52 13.96
N ALA A 90 7.06 -7.76 12.69
CA ALA A 90 6.14 -7.58 11.59
C ALA A 90 6.22 -8.74 10.61
N VAL A 91 5.08 -9.11 10.07
CA VAL A 91 4.99 -10.03 8.93
C VAL A 91 4.44 -9.27 7.74
N VAL A 92 5.12 -9.34 6.61
CA VAL A 92 4.68 -8.78 5.34
C VAL A 92 4.23 -9.90 4.42
N ILE A 93 2.97 -9.87 4.00
CA ILE A 93 2.41 -10.86 3.08
C ILE A 93 2.54 -10.33 1.66
N GLY A 94 3.43 -10.95 0.89
CA GLY A 94 3.73 -10.59 -0.49
C GLY A 94 5.18 -10.16 -0.72
N GLY A 95 5.88 -10.85 -1.61
CA GLY A 95 7.27 -10.60 -1.99
C GLY A 95 7.41 -9.80 -3.30
N GLY A 96 6.38 -9.05 -3.69
CA GLY A 96 6.43 -8.10 -4.79
C GLY A 96 7.01 -6.75 -4.38
N LEU A 97 7.03 -5.80 -5.31
CA LEU A 97 7.65 -4.47 -5.13
C LEU A 97 7.21 -3.76 -3.85
N LEU A 98 5.92 -3.51 -3.68
CA LEU A 98 5.39 -2.80 -2.51
C LEU A 98 5.63 -3.55 -1.20
N GLY A 99 5.53 -4.89 -1.21
CA GLY A 99 5.79 -5.70 -0.02
C GLY A 99 7.25 -5.60 0.43
N LEU A 100 8.20 -5.63 -0.52
CA LEU A 100 9.63 -5.49 -0.20
C LEU A 100 9.98 -4.06 0.26
N GLU A 101 9.35 -3.03 -0.30
CA GLU A 101 9.49 -1.64 0.17
C GLU A 101 8.97 -1.50 1.60
N ALA A 102 7.78 -2.00 1.89
CA ALA A 102 7.20 -2.00 3.23
C ALA A 102 8.10 -2.75 4.24
N ALA A 103 8.56 -3.96 3.87
CA ALA A 103 9.43 -4.77 4.71
C ALA A 103 10.75 -4.04 5.02
N ASN A 104 11.39 -3.44 4.02
CA ASN A 104 12.62 -2.69 4.23
C ASN A 104 12.38 -1.43 5.08
N GLY A 105 11.28 -0.71 4.86
CA GLY A 105 10.90 0.45 5.67
C GLY A 105 10.69 0.12 7.15
N LEU A 106 10.00 -0.98 7.45
CA LEU A 106 9.81 -1.48 8.82
C LEU A 106 11.14 -1.95 9.44
N LYS A 107 11.99 -2.62 8.65
CA LYS A 107 13.33 -3.05 9.11
C LYS A 107 14.21 -1.87 9.49
N LEU A 108 14.23 -0.82 8.67
CA LEU A 108 14.98 0.41 8.96
C LEU A 108 14.48 1.13 10.22
N ARG A 109 13.24 0.87 10.64
CA ARG A 109 12.67 1.36 11.91
C ARG A 109 12.90 0.42 13.10
N GLY A 110 13.74 -0.60 12.92
CA GLY A 110 14.19 -1.48 14.00
C GLY A 110 13.28 -2.68 14.27
N MET A 111 12.31 -2.97 13.40
CA MET A 111 11.47 -4.15 13.54
C MET A 111 12.21 -5.43 13.07
N ASP A 112 11.86 -6.56 13.63
CA ASP A 112 12.18 -7.89 13.11
C ASP A 112 11.10 -8.28 12.08
N VAL A 113 11.50 -8.37 10.81
CA VAL A 113 10.55 -8.49 9.70
C VAL A 113 10.71 -9.81 8.98
N THR A 114 9.60 -10.51 8.81
CA THR A 114 9.51 -11.72 7.97
C THR A 114 8.57 -11.45 6.80
N VAL A 115 9.02 -11.73 5.59
CA VAL A 115 8.21 -11.67 4.38
C VAL A 115 7.72 -13.08 4.05
N VAL A 116 6.41 -13.26 3.96
CA VAL A 116 5.75 -14.50 3.53
C VAL A 116 5.30 -14.33 2.09
N HIS A 117 5.68 -15.25 1.22
CA HIS A 117 5.40 -15.15 -0.21
C HIS A 117 4.96 -16.49 -0.79
N LEU A 118 3.88 -16.47 -1.57
CA LEU A 118 3.30 -17.65 -2.17
C LEU A 118 4.19 -18.25 -3.26
N MET A 119 4.89 -17.41 -4.03
CA MET A 119 5.65 -17.82 -5.19
C MET A 119 7.08 -18.31 -4.80
N PRO A 120 7.76 -19.07 -5.68
CA PRO A 120 9.07 -19.66 -5.37
C PRO A 120 10.22 -18.66 -5.36
N TRP A 121 10.05 -17.44 -5.88
CA TRP A 121 11.03 -16.37 -5.78
C TRP A 121 10.37 -14.99 -5.70
N LEU A 122 11.13 -13.99 -5.25
CA LEU A 122 10.68 -12.61 -5.08
C LEU A 122 10.51 -11.92 -6.43
N MET A 123 9.51 -11.02 -6.52
CA MET A 123 9.27 -10.20 -7.72
C MET A 123 9.15 -11.01 -9.02
N GLU A 124 8.47 -12.14 -8.95
CA GLU A 124 8.34 -13.13 -10.02
C GLU A 124 7.77 -12.58 -11.35
N ARG A 125 7.11 -11.42 -11.28
CA ARG A 125 6.58 -10.73 -12.46
C ARG A 125 7.57 -9.78 -13.12
N GLN A 126 8.65 -9.42 -12.43
CA GLN A 126 9.64 -8.44 -12.89
C GLN A 126 11.04 -9.03 -13.05
N LEU A 127 11.37 -10.07 -12.27
CA LEU A 127 12.71 -10.66 -12.23
C LEU A 127 12.67 -12.14 -12.62
N ASP A 128 13.70 -12.58 -13.30
CA ASP A 128 14.00 -14.00 -13.41
C ASP A 128 14.54 -14.56 -12.07
N LYS A 129 14.66 -15.87 -11.96
CA LYS A 129 15.09 -16.51 -10.73
C LYS A 129 16.49 -16.08 -10.28
N VAL A 130 17.41 -15.87 -11.21
CA VAL A 130 18.81 -15.51 -10.88
C VAL A 130 18.86 -14.11 -10.25
N ALA A 131 18.20 -13.13 -10.85
CA ALA A 131 18.10 -11.77 -10.33
C ALA A 131 17.32 -11.74 -8.99
N ALA A 132 16.26 -12.53 -8.87
CA ALA A 132 15.48 -12.66 -7.64
C ALA A 132 16.29 -13.27 -6.49
N ASP A 133 17.13 -14.28 -6.76
CA ASP A 133 18.02 -14.88 -5.75
C ASP A 133 19.07 -13.87 -5.28
N MET A 134 19.64 -13.05 -6.18
CA MET A 134 20.56 -11.96 -5.82
C MET A 134 19.87 -10.90 -4.96
N LEU A 135 18.65 -10.49 -5.31
CA LEU A 135 17.86 -9.55 -4.53
C LEU A 135 17.58 -10.12 -3.13
N LYS A 136 17.12 -11.37 -3.04
CA LYS A 136 16.84 -12.05 -1.77
C LYS A 136 18.07 -12.08 -0.88
N ALA A 137 19.23 -12.50 -1.40
CA ALA A 137 20.48 -12.53 -0.65
C ALA A 137 20.88 -11.13 -0.13
N SER A 138 20.71 -10.09 -0.94
CA SER A 138 20.98 -8.70 -0.54
C SER A 138 20.06 -8.24 0.61
N LEU A 139 18.77 -8.62 0.55
CA LEU A 139 17.79 -8.26 1.58
C LEU A 139 17.99 -9.08 2.87
N GLU A 140 18.38 -10.35 2.77
CA GLU A 140 18.76 -11.19 3.91
C GLU A 140 19.99 -10.65 4.63
N ALA A 141 20.99 -10.17 3.89
CA ALA A 141 22.16 -9.51 4.47
C ALA A 141 21.81 -8.23 5.26
N ARG A 142 20.67 -7.60 4.95
CA ARG A 142 20.11 -6.48 5.73
C ARG A 142 19.24 -6.94 6.91
N GLY A 143 19.10 -8.24 7.11
CA GLY A 143 18.37 -8.85 8.24
C GLY A 143 16.87 -9.02 8.01
N LEU A 144 16.38 -9.04 6.77
CA LEU A 144 15.04 -9.49 6.44
C LEU A 144 14.99 -11.01 6.39
N LYS A 145 13.86 -11.60 6.76
CA LYS A 145 13.61 -13.04 6.69
C LYS A 145 12.57 -13.34 5.62
N PHE A 146 12.71 -14.46 4.93
CA PHE A 146 11.80 -14.85 3.85
C PHE A 146 11.28 -16.27 4.05
N LEU A 147 9.98 -16.44 3.88
CA LEU A 147 9.26 -17.71 3.80
C LEU A 147 8.60 -17.76 2.42
N LEU A 148 9.26 -18.40 1.47
CA LEU A 148 8.75 -18.59 0.11
C LEU A 148 7.91 -19.86 0.01
N GLU A 149 7.05 -19.94 -1.03
CA GLU A 149 6.14 -21.06 -1.27
C GLU A 149 5.24 -21.34 -0.05
N LYS A 150 4.83 -20.25 0.63
CA LYS A 150 3.93 -20.31 1.79
C LYS A 150 2.65 -19.57 1.48
N GLN A 151 1.53 -20.27 1.65
CA GLN A 151 0.20 -19.71 1.55
C GLN A 151 -0.28 -19.30 2.94
N THR A 152 -0.77 -18.07 3.05
CA THR A 152 -1.45 -17.61 4.26
C THR A 152 -2.88 -18.12 4.25
N GLU A 153 -3.28 -18.87 5.26
CA GLU A 153 -4.62 -19.45 5.39
C GLU A 153 -5.51 -18.64 6.33
N ALA A 154 -4.94 -18.04 7.37
CA ALA A 154 -5.65 -17.22 8.33
C ALA A 154 -4.70 -16.23 9.02
N LEU A 155 -5.27 -15.19 9.61
CA LEU A 155 -4.61 -14.29 10.55
C LEU A 155 -5.24 -14.53 11.92
N LEU A 156 -4.42 -14.76 12.93
CA LEU A 156 -4.90 -15.16 14.26
C LEU A 156 -4.75 -14.00 15.24
N GLY A 157 -5.82 -13.69 15.97
CA GLY A 157 -5.82 -12.71 17.03
C GLY A 157 -5.16 -13.26 18.31
N GLY A 158 -4.41 -12.39 19.00
CA GLY A 158 -3.91 -12.66 20.35
C GLY A 158 -4.91 -12.26 21.44
N GLU A 159 -4.50 -12.37 22.68
CA GLU A 159 -5.34 -12.00 23.86
C GLU A 159 -5.83 -10.56 23.82
N SER A 160 -5.09 -9.64 23.23
CA SER A 160 -5.50 -8.23 23.07
C SER A 160 -6.49 -7.99 21.92
N GLY A 161 -6.88 -9.03 21.17
CA GLY A 161 -7.68 -8.92 19.95
C GLY A 161 -6.90 -8.41 18.73
N ARG A 162 -5.63 -8.08 18.87
CA ARG A 162 -4.74 -7.69 17.76
C ARG A 162 -4.17 -8.92 17.07
N VAL A 163 -3.85 -8.80 15.77
CA VAL A 163 -3.15 -9.88 15.05
C VAL A 163 -1.83 -10.25 15.76
N ALA A 164 -1.61 -11.55 15.97
CA ALA A 164 -0.45 -12.09 16.68
C ALA A 164 0.26 -13.21 15.92
N ALA A 165 -0.41 -13.88 14.98
CA ALA A 165 0.16 -14.95 14.17
C ALA A 165 -0.51 -15.03 12.79
N ILE A 166 0.16 -15.72 11.86
CA ILE A 166 -0.37 -16.11 10.56
C ILE A 166 -0.09 -17.57 10.30
#